data_1c52a04d1313bcef2562deb8deecfce0
#
_entry.id   1c52a04d1313bcef2562deb8deecfce0
#
_cell.length_a   1.000
_cell.length_b   1.000
_cell.length_c   1.000
_cell.angle_alpha   90.00
_cell.angle_beta   90.00
_cell.angle_gamma   90.00
#
_symmetry.space_group_name_H-M   'P 1'
#
loop_
_entity.id
_entity.type
_entity.pdbx_description
1 polymer ?
#
loop_
_entity_poly.entity_id
_entity_poly.type
_entity_poly.pdbx_seq_one_letter_code
_entity_poly.pdbx_strand_id
1 'polypeptide(L)'
;MPNFYTDSPELKHYLSHPLMKRIVALRERDFAEKDQYAYAPHDHENAMDNYERVLEIVGEICGDIIAPNAESVDHEGATCRDGHVYYASGTEQNLDALRKAGLMGMSMPRRYGGLNFPCVAFMLAADMVSRADASFENLWALQDCAETIYEFGREEQKAHYISRVCRGATMSMDLTEPDAGSDLQSAQLKATYDEAAGCWRLNGVKRFITNGDSDIHLVLARSEEGTKDGRGLSMFIYDKRDGGVTVRRIEHKMGIKGSPTCELVYNNARAELCGERRLGLIKYVMALMNGARLGIAAQAVGISQAAYEEAVAYARTRRQFGKPIIEMAPVADMVAGIKAKLDATRAILYQTARYVDI
;
A
#
# COMPACT_ATOMS: atom_id res chain seq x y z
N MET A 1 -20.69 -7.74 15.44
CA MET A 1 -20.06 -7.93 14.13
C MET A 1 -18.58 -8.12 14.37
N PRO A 2 -17.84 -8.91 13.57
CA PRO A 2 -16.42 -9.15 13.84
C PRO A 2 -15.63 -7.85 13.61
N ASN A 3 -14.74 -7.52 14.54
CA ASN A 3 -13.83 -6.38 14.39
C ASN A 3 -12.39 -6.88 14.43
N PHE A 4 -11.67 -6.74 13.34
CA PHE A 4 -10.33 -7.34 13.19
C PHE A 4 -9.29 -6.74 14.13
N TYR A 5 -9.54 -5.59 14.74
CA TYR A 5 -8.69 -5.00 15.75
C TYR A 5 -9.11 -5.40 17.17
N THR A 6 -10.38 -5.18 17.54
CA THR A 6 -10.85 -5.43 18.92
C THR A 6 -10.85 -6.91 19.27
N ASP A 7 -11.05 -7.79 18.28
CA ASP A 7 -11.04 -9.25 18.43
C ASP A 7 -9.63 -9.85 18.37
N SER A 8 -8.59 -9.02 18.20
CA SER A 8 -7.18 -9.43 18.09
C SER A 8 -6.32 -8.80 19.20
N PRO A 9 -6.27 -9.41 20.40
CA PRO A 9 -5.48 -8.87 21.53
C PRO A 9 -4.00 -8.65 21.19
N GLU A 10 -3.46 -9.45 20.26
CA GLU A 10 -2.09 -9.35 19.79
C GLU A 10 -1.80 -7.99 19.14
N LEU A 11 -2.74 -7.46 18.34
CA LEU A 11 -2.56 -6.16 17.67
C LEU A 11 -2.50 -5.02 18.69
N LYS A 12 -3.37 -5.06 19.71
CA LYS A 12 -3.35 -4.09 20.82
C LYS A 12 -2.03 -4.14 21.60
N HIS A 13 -1.50 -5.34 21.84
CA HIS A 13 -0.19 -5.51 22.49
C HIS A 13 0.94 -4.84 21.70
N TYR A 14 0.94 -4.93 20.36
CA TYR A 14 1.97 -4.29 19.54
C TYR A 14 1.85 -2.77 19.54
N LEU A 15 0.63 -2.22 19.61
CA LEU A 15 0.43 -0.77 19.74
C LEU A 15 0.87 -0.24 21.11
N SER A 16 0.69 -1.02 22.20
CA SER A 16 1.05 -0.61 23.57
C SER A 16 2.55 -0.72 23.91
N HIS A 17 3.41 -0.99 22.93
CA HIS A 17 4.86 -1.18 23.15
C HIS A 17 5.54 0.08 23.72
N PRO A 18 6.50 -0.03 24.66
CA PRO A 18 7.14 1.13 25.33
C PRO A 18 7.79 2.15 24.36
N LEU A 19 8.28 1.70 23.19
CA LEU A 19 8.84 2.59 22.18
C LEU A 19 7.81 3.57 21.59
N MET A 20 6.51 3.30 21.72
CA MET A 20 5.47 4.20 21.21
C MET A 20 5.56 5.59 21.83
N LYS A 21 6.02 5.72 23.08
CA LYS A 21 6.24 7.03 23.69
C LYS A 21 7.23 7.89 22.90
N ARG A 22 8.32 7.28 22.43
CA ARG A 22 9.32 7.99 21.59
C ARG A 22 8.80 8.21 20.17
N ILE A 23 8.16 7.21 19.58
CA ILE A 23 7.58 7.29 18.22
C ILE A 23 6.57 8.43 18.14
N VAL A 24 5.64 8.49 19.10
CA VAL A 24 4.64 9.58 19.17
C VAL A 24 5.30 10.94 19.30
N ALA A 25 6.29 11.10 20.20
CA ALA A 25 6.99 12.36 20.38
C ALA A 25 7.67 12.83 19.09
N LEU A 26 8.34 11.92 18.36
CA LEU A 26 8.98 12.22 17.09
C LEU A 26 7.94 12.55 16.00
N ARG A 27 6.92 11.72 15.87
CA ARG A 27 5.90 11.87 14.81
C ARG A 27 5.06 13.14 15.00
N GLU A 28 4.67 13.43 16.23
CA GLU A 28 3.89 14.61 16.59
C GLU A 28 4.77 15.85 16.85
N ARG A 29 6.10 15.72 16.73
CA ARG A 29 7.05 16.83 16.97
C ARG A 29 6.75 17.55 18.30
N ASP A 30 6.66 16.76 19.37
CA ASP A 30 6.24 17.21 20.69
C ASP A 30 4.91 17.98 20.67
N PHE A 31 3.94 17.50 19.86
CA PHE A 31 2.58 18.04 19.73
C PHE A 31 2.54 19.49 19.17
N ALA A 32 3.45 19.80 18.26
CA ALA A 32 3.57 21.13 17.67
C ALA A 32 2.34 21.59 16.87
N GLU A 33 1.48 20.67 16.44
CA GLU A 33 0.28 20.94 15.63
C GLU A 33 -1.04 20.94 16.43
N LYS A 34 -1.00 20.75 17.77
CA LYS A 34 -2.18 20.57 18.62
C LYS A 34 -3.23 21.67 18.51
N ASP A 35 -2.80 22.90 18.25
CA ASP A 35 -3.69 24.07 18.14
C ASP A 35 -4.01 24.44 16.68
N GLN A 36 -3.44 23.69 15.70
CA GLN A 36 -3.58 23.97 14.27
C GLN A 36 -4.68 23.12 13.62
N TYR A 37 -4.85 21.88 14.07
CA TYR A 37 -5.82 20.95 13.53
C TYR A 37 -6.66 20.34 14.65
N ALA A 38 -7.98 20.35 14.50
CA ALA A 38 -8.91 19.87 15.50
C ALA A 38 -8.74 18.38 15.89
N TYR A 39 -8.10 17.58 14.98
CA TYR A 39 -7.83 16.17 15.20
C TYR A 39 -6.36 15.88 15.53
N ALA A 40 -5.52 16.92 15.69
CA ALA A 40 -4.15 16.73 16.15
C ALA A 40 -4.14 16.44 17.66
N PRO A 41 -3.36 15.43 18.10
CA PRO A 41 -3.29 15.11 19.51
C PRO A 41 -2.56 16.21 20.29
N HIS A 42 -2.99 16.40 21.53
CA HIS A 42 -2.41 17.40 22.45
C HIS A 42 -1.38 16.80 23.41
N ASP A 43 -1.38 15.48 23.59
CA ASP A 43 -0.41 14.74 24.40
C ASP A 43 -0.31 13.27 23.93
N HIS A 44 0.54 12.50 24.61
CA HIS A 44 0.80 11.11 24.27
C HIS A 44 -0.43 10.20 24.43
N GLU A 45 -1.20 10.38 25.50
CA GLU A 45 -2.38 9.56 25.79
C GLU A 45 -3.44 9.78 24.69
N ASN A 46 -3.69 11.03 24.36
CA ASN A 46 -4.60 11.39 23.26
C ASN A 46 -4.12 10.90 21.89
N ALA A 47 -2.80 10.89 21.62
CA ALA A 47 -2.27 10.32 20.38
C ALA A 47 -2.52 8.80 20.31
N MET A 48 -2.29 8.09 21.40
CA MET A 48 -2.54 6.64 21.48
C MET A 48 -4.01 6.32 21.32
N ASP A 49 -4.91 7.08 21.98
CA ASP A 49 -6.37 6.97 21.81
C ASP A 49 -6.79 7.18 20.34
N ASN A 50 -6.23 8.19 19.67
CA ASN A 50 -6.51 8.45 18.27
C ASN A 50 -6.08 7.29 17.37
N TYR A 51 -4.88 6.73 17.59
CA TYR A 51 -4.42 5.57 16.84
C TYR A 51 -5.33 4.37 17.07
N GLU A 52 -5.70 4.09 18.33
CA GLU A 52 -6.56 2.97 18.66
C GLU A 52 -7.94 3.10 18.02
N ARG A 53 -8.58 4.27 18.11
CA ARG A 53 -9.88 4.53 17.48
C ARG A 53 -9.87 4.36 15.97
N VAL A 54 -8.84 4.84 15.30
CA VAL A 54 -8.71 4.67 13.85
C VAL A 54 -8.51 3.20 13.49
N LEU A 55 -7.69 2.46 14.27
CA LEU A 55 -7.51 1.02 14.05
C LEU A 55 -8.79 0.22 14.33
N GLU A 56 -9.62 0.64 15.29
CA GLU A 56 -10.96 0.07 15.51
C GLU A 56 -11.87 0.27 14.29
N ILE A 57 -11.87 1.47 13.70
CA ILE A 57 -12.64 1.76 12.47
C ILE A 57 -12.13 0.90 11.29
N VAL A 58 -10.81 0.78 11.13
CA VAL A 58 -10.22 -0.11 10.11
C VAL A 58 -10.66 -1.56 10.35
N GLY A 59 -10.60 -2.02 11.62
CA GLY A 59 -11.00 -3.37 12.00
C GLY A 59 -12.47 -3.67 11.72
N GLU A 60 -13.36 -2.70 11.96
CA GLU A 60 -14.79 -2.78 11.64
C GLU A 60 -15.01 -2.87 10.12
N ILE A 61 -14.41 -1.98 9.34
CA ILE A 61 -14.51 -2.00 7.87
C ILE A 61 -13.97 -3.31 7.31
N CYS A 62 -12.86 -3.83 7.84
CA CYS A 62 -12.31 -5.12 7.45
C CYS A 62 -13.28 -6.28 7.69
N GLY A 63 -13.91 -6.31 8.88
CA GLY A 63 -14.82 -7.39 9.25
C GLY A 63 -16.18 -7.32 8.56
N ASP A 64 -16.74 -6.12 8.39
CA ASP A 64 -18.11 -5.94 7.93
C ASP A 64 -18.22 -5.71 6.41
N ILE A 65 -17.16 -5.24 5.76
CA ILE A 65 -17.20 -4.86 4.34
C ILE A 65 -16.16 -5.63 3.52
N ILE A 66 -14.87 -5.55 3.88
CA ILE A 66 -13.79 -6.06 3.02
C ILE A 66 -13.79 -7.58 2.99
N ALA A 67 -13.77 -8.24 4.15
CA ALA A 67 -13.71 -9.70 4.21
C ALA A 67 -14.94 -10.37 3.56
N PRO A 68 -16.20 -9.90 3.74
CA PRO A 68 -17.35 -10.44 3.04
C PRO A 68 -17.29 -10.32 1.51
N ASN A 69 -16.58 -9.32 0.99
CA ASN A 69 -16.44 -9.11 -0.45
C ASN A 69 -15.32 -9.96 -1.09
N ALA A 70 -14.35 -10.47 -0.29
CA ALA A 70 -13.10 -11.04 -0.80
C ALA A 70 -13.30 -12.18 -1.82
N GLU A 71 -14.19 -13.13 -1.54
CA GLU A 71 -14.47 -14.27 -2.43
C GLU A 71 -15.08 -13.80 -3.76
N SER A 72 -16.08 -12.92 -3.71
CA SER A 72 -16.73 -12.40 -4.91
C SER A 72 -15.76 -11.55 -5.75
N VAL A 73 -14.89 -10.77 -5.10
CA VAL A 73 -13.86 -9.97 -5.75
C VAL A 73 -12.86 -10.84 -6.51
N ASP A 74 -12.40 -11.96 -5.92
CA ASP A 74 -11.47 -12.87 -6.61
C ASP A 74 -12.13 -13.61 -7.78
N HIS A 75 -13.43 -13.92 -7.68
CA HIS A 75 -14.20 -14.53 -8.78
C HIS A 75 -14.47 -13.55 -9.92
N GLU A 76 -14.93 -12.34 -9.61
CA GLU A 76 -15.24 -11.31 -10.61
C GLU A 76 -13.96 -10.79 -11.27
N GLY A 77 -12.97 -10.42 -10.45
CA GLY A 77 -11.73 -9.81 -10.89
C GLY A 77 -11.92 -8.42 -11.52
N ALA A 78 -10.81 -7.75 -11.82
CA ALA A 78 -10.84 -6.51 -12.57
C ALA A 78 -10.91 -6.79 -14.08
N THR A 79 -11.57 -5.90 -14.84
CA THR A 79 -11.66 -6.00 -16.31
C THR A 79 -11.07 -4.78 -17.00
N CYS A 80 -10.63 -4.94 -18.25
CA CYS A 80 -10.12 -3.83 -19.08
C CYS A 80 -11.04 -3.64 -20.28
N ARG A 81 -11.53 -2.41 -20.47
CA ARG A 81 -12.34 -2.01 -21.63
C ARG A 81 -11.94 -0.61 -22.09
N ASP A 82 -11.80 -0.41 -23.37
CA ASP A 82 -11.49 0.90 -23.99
C ASP A 82 -10.24 1.58 -23.38
N GLY A 83 -9.24 0.77 -22.98
CA GLY A 83 -8.00 1.28 -22.41
C GLY A 83 -8.07 1.68 -20.93
N HIS A 84 -9.16 1.33 -20.22
CA HIS A 84 -9.40 1.62 -18.82
C HIS A 84 -9.71 0.36 -18.00
N VAL A 85 -9.41 0.43 -16.69
CA VAL A 85 -9.72 -0.62 -15.71
C VAL A 85 -11.09 -0.37 -15.09
N TYR A 86 -11.85 -1.45 -14.95
CA TYR A 86 -13.06 -1.52 -14.15
C TYR A 86 -12.83 -2.53 -13.03
N TYR A 87 -12.91 -2.08 -11.79
CA TYR A 87 -12.76 -2.95 -10.64
C TYR A 87 -13.96 -3.90 -10.49
N ALA A 88 -13.76 -4.98 -9.75
CA ALA A 88 -14.87 -5.75 -9.20
C ALA A 88 -15.74 -4.87 -8.29
N SER A 89 -17.04 -5.14 -8.28
CA SER A 89 -18.01 -4.34 -7.50
C SER A 89 -17.65 -4.27 -6.00
N GLY A 90 -17.18 -5.37 -5.41
CA GLY A 90 -16.71 -5.41 -4.03
C GLY A 90 -15.44 -4.57 -3.81
N THR A 91 -14.53 -4.51 -4.78
CA THR A 91 -13.34 -3.65 -4.70
C THR A 91 -13.72 -2.16 -4.63
N GLU A 92 -14.69 -1.72 -5.45
CA GLU A 92 -15.19 -0.35 -5.41
C GLU A 92 -15.85 -0.02 -4.06
N GLN A 93 -16.66 -0.95 -3.52
CA GLN A 93 -17.29 -0.79 -2.20
C GLN A 93 -16.25 -0.67 -1.08
N ASN A 94 -15.22 -1.51 -1.10
CA ASN A 94 -14.12 -1.49 -0.14
C ASN A 94 -13.38 -0.14 -0.18
N LEU A 95 -13.05 0.33 -1.37
CA LEU A 95 -12.36 1.61 -1.57
C LEU A 95 -13.20 2.79 -1.11
N ASP A 96 -14.50 2.78 -1.41
CA ASP A 96 -15.44 3.81 -0.97
C ASP A 96 -15.60 3.83 0.55
N ALA A 97 -15.61 2.68 1.21
CA ALA A 97 -15.70 2.60 2.66
C ALA A 97 -14.50 3.29 3.32
N LEU A 98 -13.27 2.97 2.86
CA LEU A 98 -12.05 3.59 3.41
C LEU A 98 -11.94 5.07 3.06
N ARG A 99 -12.37 5.49 1.86
CA ARG A 99 -12.44 6.91 1.47
C ARG A 99 -13.40 7.70 2.38
N LYS A 100 -14.61 7.18 2.61
CA LYS A 100 -15.62 7.81 3.47
C LYS A 100 -15.15 7.90 4.93
N ALA A 101 -14.39 6.93 5.39
CA ALA A 101 -13.80 6.93 6.72
C ALA A 101 -12.54 7.83 6.84
N GLY A 102 -12.08 8.45 5.75
CA GLY A 102 -10.88 9.30 5.75
C GLY A 102 -9.57 8.53 5.92
N LEU A 103 -9.54 7.26 5.51
CA LEU A 103 -8.41 6.34 5.71
C LEU A 103 -7.49 6.25 4.47
N MET A 104 -7.46 7.34 3.69
CA MET A 104 -6.49 7.53 2.61
C MET A 104 -5.46 8.58 3.04
N GLY A 105 -4.17 8.33 2.73
CA GLY A 105 -3.09 9.20 3.19
C GLY A 105 -2.84 9.11 4.71
N MET A 106 -2.99 7.92 5.30
CA MET A 106 -2.85 7.73 6.76
C MET A 106 -1.49 8.19 7.29
N SER A 107 -0.41 7.89 6.59
CA SER A 107 0.97 8.30 6.94
C SER A 107 1.28 9.75 6.56
N MET A 108 0.45 10.40 5.74
CA MET A 108 0.73 11.75 5.24
C MET A 108 0.50 12.83 6.29
N PRO A 109 1.28 13.95 6.24
CA PRO A 109 1.11 15.07 7.17
C PRO A 109 -0.28 15.72 7.11
N ARG A 110 -0.73 16.23 8.25
CA ARG A 110 -2.03 16.92 8.41
C ARG A 110 -2.20 18.12 7.49
N ARG A 111 -1.11 18.83 7.17
CA ARG A 111 -1.15 19.98 6.24
C ARG A 111 -1.62 19.62 4.83
N TYR A 112 -1.60 18.34 4.46
CA TYR A 112 -2.13 17.83 3.19
C TYR A 112 -3.46 17.07 3.36
N GLY A 113 -3.98 17.00 4.59
CA GLY A 113 -5.22 16.30 4.92
C GLY A 113 -5.01 14.84 5.36
N GLY A 114 -3.77 14.42 5.64
CA GLY A 114 -3.46 13.10 6.17
C GLY A 114 -3.64 12.99 7.68
N LEU A 115 -3.51 11.78 8.21
CA LEU A 115 -3.66 11.51 9.64
C LEU A 115 -2.35 11.64 10.43
N ASN A 116 -1.23 11.75 9.75
CA ASN A 116 0.12 11.79 10.34
C ASN A 116 0.46 10.53 11.17
N PHE A 117 -0.02 9.34 10.75
CA PHE A 117 0.22 8.09 11.45
C PHE A 117 1.67 7.63 11.32
N PRO A 118 2.27 7.04 12.38
CA PRO A 118 3.56 6.38 12.28
C PRO A 118 3.47 5.09 11.48
N CYS A 119 4.60 4.65 10.93
CA CYS A 119 4.70 3.45 10.12
C CYS A 119 4.13 2.21 10.85
N VAL A 120 4.41 2.05 12.15
CA VAL A 120 3.90 0.91 12.92
C VAL A 120 2.37 0.87 12.98
N ALA A 121 1.69 2.01 13.13
CA ALA A 121 0.23 2.06 13.14
C ALA A 121 -0.36 1.79 11.74
N PHE A 122 0.30 2.27 10.68
CA PHE A 122 -0.08 1.93 9.31
C PHE A 122 0.11 0.43 9.01
N MET A 123 1.19 -0.19 9.48
CA MET A 123 1.40 -1.63 9.32
C MET A 123 0.37 -2.48 10.07
N LEU A 124 -0.13 -2.01 11.24
CA LEU A 124 -1.26 -2.65 11.93
C LEU A 124 -2.54 -2.61 11.08
N ALA A 125 -2.82 -1.49 10.44
CA ALA A 125 -3.94 -1.37 9.51
C ALA A 125 -3.74 -2.28 8.27
N ALA A 126 -2.54 -2.32 7.68
CA ALA A 126 -2.20 -3.14 6.53
C ALA A 126 -2.33 -4.66 6.82
N ASP A 127 -1.93 -5.13 8.02
CA ASP A 127 -2.13 -6.52 8.47
C ASP A 127 -3.64 -6.87 8.46
N MET A 128 -4.49 -6.01 9.02
CA MET A 128 -5.94 -6.23 9.05
C MET A 128 -6.58 -6.22 7.67
N VAL A 129 -6.23 -5.25 6.83
CA VAL A 129 -6.74 -5.16 5.45
C VAL A 129 -6.30 -6.38 4.64
N SER A 130 -5.05 -6.82 4.80
CA SER A 130 -4.51 -8.00 4.13
C SER A 130 -5.16 -9.31 4.57
N ARG A 131 -5.50 -9.40 5.88
CA ARG A 131 -6.26 -10.52 6.42
C ARG A 131 -7.66 -10.58 5.83
N ALA A 132 -8.28 -9.42 5.60
CA ALA A 132 -9.61 -9.32 5.01
C ALA A 132 -9.61 -9.63 3.51
N ASP A 133 -8.73 -8.97 2.73
CA ASP A 133 -8.53 -9.19 1.29
C ASP A 133 -7.14 -8.70 0.87
N ALA A 134 -6.24 -9.63 0.62
CA ALA A 134 -4.88 -9.34 0.17
C ALA A 134 -4.84 -8.65 -1.21
N SER A 135 -5.85 -8.85 -2.07
CA SER A 135 -5.93 -8.15 -3.36
C SER A 135 -6.29 -6.68 -3.18
N PHE A 136 -7.16 -6.40 -2.24
CA PHE A 136 -7.55 -5.02 -1.92
C PHE A 136 -6.43 -4.26 -1.22
N GLU A 137 -5.66 -4.93 -0.35
CA GLU A 137 -4.49 -4.31 0.28
C GLU A 137 -3.49 -3.80 -0.76
N ASN A 138 -3.22 -4.56 -1.84
CA ASN A 138 -2.36 -4.11 -2.93
C ASN A 138 -2.79 -2.77 -3.57
N LEU A 139 -4.08 -2.44 -3.55
CA LEU A 139 -4.59 -1.17 -4.06
C LEU A 139 -4.46 -0.06 -3.00
N TRP A 140 -4.91 -0.37 -1.80
CA TRP A 140 -4.98 0.59 -0.71
C TRP A 140 -3.60 1.01 -0.20
N ALA A 141 -2.66 0.07 -0.06
CA ALA A 141 -1.30 0.36 0.40
C ALA A 141 -0.49 1.21 -0.58
N LEU A 142 -0.86 1.28 -1.86
CA LEU A 142 -0.19 2.18 -2.82
C LEU A 142 -0.32 3.67 -2.47
N GLN A 143 -1.18 4.05 -1.53
CA GLN A 143 -1.18 5.40 -0.97
C GLN A 143 0.20 5.81 -0.40
N ASP A 144 1.00 4.85 0.05
CA ASP A 144 2.37 5.09 0.54
C ASP A 144 3.34 5.56 -0.54
N CYS A 145 3.02 5.40 -1.82
CA CYS A 145 3.78 6.04 -2.90
C CYS A 145 3.83 7.58 -2.73
N ALA A 146 2.86 8.17 -2.03
CA ALA A 146 2.86 9.59 -1.71
C ALA A 146 4.05 10.02 -0.82
N GLU A 147 4.65 9.10 -0.05
CA GLU A 147 5.87 9.38 0.72
C GLU A 147 7.05 9.76 -0.17
N THR A 148 7.17 9.15 -1.36
CA THR A 148 8.20 9.53 -2.33
C THR A 148 8.02 10.97 -2.80
N ILE A 149 6.76 11.39 -3.03
CA ILE A 149 6.47 12.79 -3.38
C ILE A 149 6.74 13.70 -2.18
N TYR A 150 6.39 13.27 -0.97
CA TYR A 150 6.62 14.02 0.26
C TYR A 150 8.11 14.25 0.53
N GLU A 151 8.94 13.23 0.33
CA GLU A 151 10.37 13.31 0.59
C GLU A 151 11.12 14.09 -0.51
N PHE A 152 10.79 13.87 -1.78
CA PHE A 152 11.60 14.32 -2.91
C PHE A 152 10.92 15.33 -3.84
N GLY A 153 9.61 15.48 -3.78
CA GLY A 153 8.86 16.42 -4.62
C GLY A 153 9.04 17.89 -4.21
N ARG A 154 8.75 18.81 -5.12
CA ARG A 154 8.65 20.23 -4.82
C ARG A 154 7.40 20.55 -4.00
N GLU A 155 7.37 21.68 -3.29
CA GLU A 155 6.23 22.01 -2.42
C GLU A 155 4.89 22.09 -3.18
N GLU A 156 4.90 22.57 -4.42
CA GLU A 156 3.71 22.62 -5.28
C GLU A 156 3.22 21.19 -5.61
N GLN A 157 4.15 20.26 -5.89
CA GLN A 157 3.82 18.85 -6.14
C GLN A 157 3.26 18.19 -4.87
N LYS A 158 3.88 18.43 -3.72
CA LYS A 158 3.38 17.92 -2.44
C LYS A 158 1.97 18.42 -2.15
N ALA A 159 1.75 19.73 -2.24
CA ALA A 159 0.45 20.33 -2.00
C ALA A 159 -0.62 19.81 -2.97
N HIS A 160 -0.26 19.60 -4.24
CA HIS A 160 -1.18 19.15 -5.27
C HIS A 160 -1.51 17.66 -5.16
N TYR A 161 -0.47 16.80 -5.19
CA TYR A 161 -0.67 15.35 -5.31
C TYR A 161 -1.01 14.69 -3.98
N ILE A 162 -0.30 15.02 -2.89
CA ILE A 162 -0.55 14.40 -1.59
C ILE A 162 -1.96 14.74 -1.08
N SER A 163 -2.39 15.99 -1.24
CA SER A 163 -3.76 16.38 -0.85
C SER A 163 -4.84 15.63 -1.63
N ARG A 164 -4.57 15.24 -2.88
CA ARG A 164 -5.48 14.40 -3.67
C ARG A 164 -5.51 12.96 -3.15
N VAL A 165 -4.34 12.40 -2.81
CA VAL A 165 -4.26 11.06 -2.20
C VAL A 165 -5.03 11.03 -0.89
N CYS A 166 -4.85 12.00 -0.01
CA CYS A 166 -5.59 12.11 1.25
C CYS A 166 -7.12 12.24 1.03
N ARG A 167 -7.56 12.75 -0.12
CA ARG A 167 -8.98 12.79 -0.53
C ARG A 167 -9.46 11.57 -1.30
N GLY A 168 -8.62 10.54 -1.44
CA GLY A 168 -9.00 9.27 -2.03
C GLY A 168 -8.52 9.01 -3.45
N ALA A 169 -7.63 9.85 -4.01
CA ALA A 169 -6.96 9.52 -5.27
C ALA A 169 -6.06 8.30 -5.11
N THR A 170 -6.11 7.41 -6.08
CA THR A 170 -5.32 6.18 -6.10
C THR A 170 -3.95 6.41 -6.73
N MET A 171 -2.99 5.55 -6.38
CA MET A 171 -1.63 5.63 -6.91
C MET A 171 -1.18 4.33 -7.55
N SER A 172 -0.13 4.43 -8.36
CA SER A 172 0.67 3.30 -8.85
C SER A 172 2.16 3.64 -8.88
N MET A 173 3.00 2.60 -8.94
CA MET A 173 4.44 2.72 -9.16
C MET A 173 4.81 1.97 -10.44
N ASP A 174 5.12 2.73 -11.48
CA ASP A 174 5.32 2.23 -12.84
C ASP A 174 6.81 2.03 -13.11
N LEU A 175 7.36 0.93 -12.59
CA LEU A 175 8.79 0.65 -12.64
C LEU A 175 9.15 -0.38 -13.71
N THR A 176 8.49 -1.53 -13.68
CA THR A 176 8.81 -2.72 -14.46
C THR A 176 8.44 -2.57 -15.94
N GLU A 177 9.30 -3.12 -16.81
CA GLU A 177 9.11 -3.24 -18.25
C GLU A 177 9.21 -4.71 -18.69
N PRO A 178 8.81 -5.08 -19.92
CA PRO A 178 8.89 -6.48 -20.38
C PRO A 178 10.26 -7.13 -20.16
N ASP A 179 11.34 -6.38 -20.39
CA ASP A 179 12.74 -6.87 -20.31
C ASP A 179 13.53 -6.26 -19.15
N ALA A 180 12.87 -5.52 -18.24
CA ALA A 180 13.51 -4.85 -17.10
C ALA A 180 12.61 -4.93 -15.85
N GLY A 181 12.79 -5.97 -15.05
CA GLY A 181 12.09 -6.18 -13.77
C GLY A 181 13.08 -6.18 -12.61
N SER A 182 13.77 -7.32 -12.39
CA SER A 182 14.81 -7.40 -11.36
C SER A 182 15.98 -6.46 -11.67
N ASP A 183 16.35 -6.32 -12.92
CA ASP A 183 17.34 -5.35 -13.41
C ASP A 183 16.67 -4.10 -13.98
N LEU A 184 16.22 -3.22 -13.10
CA LEU A 184 15.58 -1.95 -13.49
C LEU A 184 16.54 -0.96 -14.19
N GLN A 185 17.87 -1.15 -14.12
CA GLN A 185 18.80 -0.29 -14.86
C GLN A 185 18.57 -0.36 -16.37
N SER A 186 18.06 -1.50 -16.84
CA SER A 186 17.79 -1.77 -18.25
C SER A 186 16.48 -1.15 -18.76
N ALA A 187 15.73 -0.43 -17.91
CA ALA A 187 14.48 0.22 -18.31
C ALA A 187 14.68 1.19 -19.49
N GLN A 188 13.77 1.14 -20.46
CA GLN A 188 13.87 1.84 -21.75
C GLN A 188 12.77 2.88 -21.99
N LEU A 189 11.70 2.95 -21.18
CA LEU A 189 10.68 3.99 -21.30
C LEU A 189 11.37 5.35 -21.30
N LYS A 190 11.17 6.13 -22.38
CA LYS A 190 11.85 7.40 -22.60
C LYS A 190 11.11 8.55 -21.97
N ALA A 191 11.86 9.47 -21.37
CA ALA A 191 11.37 10.79 -20.95
C ALA A 191 12.15 11.85 -21.73
N THR A 192 11.46 12.66 -22.54
CA THR A 192 12.04 13.75 -23.32
C THR A 192 11.45 15.07 -22.85
N TYR A 193 12.29 16.07 -22.61
CA TYR A 193 11.79 17.39 -22.25
C TYR A 193 11.29 18.13 -23.48
N ASP A 194 10.07 18.62 -23.45
CA ASP A 194 9.42 19.42 -24.47
C ASP A 194 9.56 20.90 -24.08
N GLU A 195 10.54 21.57 -24.66
CA GLU A 195 10.86 22.97 -24.38
C GLU A 195 9.69 23.92 -24.68
N ALA A 196 8.91 23.62 -25.73
CA ALA A 196 7.79 24.46 -26.11
C ALA A 196 6.60 24.36 -25.14
N ALA A 197 6.39 23.16 -24.59
CA ALA A 197 5.33 22.88 -23.63
C ALA A 197 5.78 23.05 -22.17
N GLY A 198 7.08 23.17 -21.90
CA GLY A 198 7.65 23.29 -20.57
C GLY A 198 7.40 22.06 -19.69
N CYS A 199 7.33 20.86 -20.28
CA CYS A 199 7.01 19.64 -19.56
C CYS A 199 7.78 18.42 -20.11
N TRP A 200 7.79 17.33 -19.37
CA TRP A 200 8.32 16.06 -19.83
C TRP A 200 7.27 15.25 -20.61
N ARG A 201 7.71 14.51 -21.62
CA ARG A 201 6.92 13.60 -22.41
C ARG A 201 7.43 12.17 -22.26
N LEU A 202 6.55 11.28 -21.81
CA LEU A 202 6.86 9.87 -21.61
C LEU A 202 6.39 9.03 -22.80
N ASN A 203 7.27 8.13 -23.27
CA ASN A 203 6.99 7.23 -24.41
C ASN A 203 7.57 5.84 -24.15
N GLY A 204 6.75 4.80 -24.28
CA GLY A 204 7.15 3.41 -24.12
C GLY A 204 6.10 2.54 -23.45
N VAL A 205 6.53 1.42 -22.87
CA VAL A 205 5.65 0.43 -22.26
C VAL A 205 6.11 0.11 -20.86
N LYS A 206 5.16 0.08 -19.91
CA LYS A 206 5.35 -0.50 -18.58
C LYS A 206 4.51 -1.75 -18.45
N ARG A 207 4.98 -2.76 -17.70
CA ARG A 207 4.29 -4.03 -17.58
C ARG A 207 4.28 -4.52 -16.14
N PHE A 208 3.28 -5.31 -15.81
CA PHE A 208 3.05 -5.82 -14.45
C PHE A 208 2.80 -4.72 -13.42
N ILE A 209 2.14 -3.63 -13.84
CA ILE A 209 1.88 -2.48 -12.99
C ILE A 209 0.60 -2.70 -12.19
N THR A 210 0.76 -2.81 -10.87
CA THR A 210 -0.35 -2.88 -9.93
C THR A 210 -1.14 -1.57 -9.97
N ASN A 211 -2.45 -1.68 -10.14
CA ASN A 211 -3.35 -0.52 -10.21
C ASN A 211 -2.97 0.49 -11.31
N GLY A 212 -2.57 -0.02 -12.48
CA GLY A 212 -2.00 0.79 -13.56
C GLY A 212 -2.95 1.77 -14.24
N ASP A 213 -4.23 1.86 -13.86
CA ASP A 213 -5.17 2.91 -14.27
C ASP A 213 -5.50 3.88 -13.12
N SER A 214 -4.59 4.01 -12.16
CA SER A 214 -4.72 4.91 -11.01
C SER A 214 -4.76 6.38 -11.40
N ASP A 215 -5.09 7.24 -10.43
CA ASP A 215 -5.18 8.70 -10.65
C ASP A 215 -3.80 9.35 -10.79
N ILE A 216 -2.79 8.83 -10.07
CA ILE A 216 -1.44 9.40 -9.96
C ILE A 216 -0.43 8.25 -10.07
N HIS A 217 0.56 8.39 -10.96
CA HIS A 217 1.59 7.39 -11.16
C HIS A 217 2.98 7.93 -10.81
N LEU A 218 3.79 7.13 -10.12
CA LEU A 218 5.24 7.34 -10.03
C LEU A 218 5.92 6.51 -11.10
N VAL A 219 6.52 7.18 -12.08
CA VAL A 219 7.05 6.53 -13.29
C VAL A 219 8.57 6.64 -13.32
N LEU A 220 9.26 5.48 -13.39
CA LEU A 220 10.69 5.43 -13.65
C LEU A 220 10.93 5.47 -15.16
N ALA A 221 11.65 6.48 -15.66
CA ALA A 221 11.90 6.64 -17.08
C ALA A 221 13.32 7.12 -17.36
N ARG A 222 13.83 6.79 -18.57
CA ARG A 222 15.15 7.20 -19.04
C ARG A 222 15.10 8.62 -19.59
N SER A 223 15.71 9.54 -18.84
CA SER A 223 15.80 10.97 -19.17
C SER A 223 17.13 11.37 -19.79
N GLU A 224 18.15 10.48 -19.79
CA GLU A 224 19.47 10.76 -20.32
C GLU A 224 19.74 9.90 -21.56
N GLU A 225 19.87 10.55 -22.70
CA GLU A 225 20.21 9.85 -23.95
C GLU A 225 21.60 9.20 -23.88
N GLY A 226 21.73 8.08 -24.57
CA GLY A 226 23.02 7.35 -24.66
C GLY A 226 23.42 6.59 -23.40
N THR A 227 22.67 6.67 -22.31
CA THR A 227 22.92 5.92 -21.08
C THR A 227 22.27 4.53 -21.13
N LYS A 228 22.91 3.54 -20.46
CA LYS A 228 22.41 2.15 -20.36
C LYS A 228 22.33 1.65 -18.92
N ASP A 229 22.67 2.49 -17.96
CA ASP A 229 22.70 2.17 -16.52
C ASP A 229 21.66 2.98 -15.74
N GLY A 230 21.62 2.75 -14.43
CA GLY A 230 20.66 3.43 -13.51
C GLY A 230 20.85 4.95 -13.43
N ARG A 231 22.01 5.48 -13.83
CA ARG A 231 22.28 6.93 -13.83
C ARG A 231 21.55 7.67 -14.95
N GLY A 232 21.00 6.94 -15.93
CA GLY A 232 20.16 7.52 -16.97
C GLY A 232 18.69 7.64 -16.59
N LEU A 233 18.29 7.17 -15.41
CA LEU A 233 16.89 7.04 -14.98
C LEU A 233 16.51 8.13 -13.99
N SER A 234 15.36 8.75 -14.23
CA SER A 234 14.74 9.76 -13.36
C SER A 234 13.33 9.32 -12.97
N MET A 235 12.81 9.89 -11.87
CA MET A 235 11.45 9.65 -11.40
C MET A 235 10.53 10.75 -11.90
N PHE A 236 9.35 10.37 -12.36
CA PHE A 236 8.32 11.29 -12.86
C PHE A 236 7.00 11.06 -12.15
N ILE A 237 6.20 12.12 -12.02
CA ILE A 237 4.79 12.05 -11.64
C ILE A 237 3.98 12.22 -12.91
N TYR A 238 3.13 11.24 -13.20
CA TYR A 238 2.12 11.33 -14.25
C TYR A 238 0.74 11.43 -13.61
N ASP A 239 -0.08 12.36 -14.10
CA ASP A 239 -1.48 12.53 -13.69
C ASP A 239 -2.38 11.96 -14.79
N LYS A 240 -3.27 11.02 -14.45
CA LYS A 240 -4.19 10.40 -15.40
C LYS A 240 -5.03 11.42 -16.21
N ARG A 241 -5.32 12.57 -15.59
CA ARG A 241 -6.11 13.64 -16.24
C ARG A 241 -5.40 14.27 -17.46
N ASP A 242 -4.08 14.14 -17.55
CA ASP A 242 -3.30 14.65 -18.68
C ASP A 242 -3.41 13.76 -19.92
N GLY A 243 -3.91 12.52 -19.79
CA GLY A 243 -4.04 11.57 -20.88
C GLY A 243 -2.70 11.08 -21.42
N GLY A 244 -2.75 10.35 -22.55
CA GLY A 244 -1.55 9.81 -23.19
C GLY A 244 -1.06 8.46 -22.61
N VAL A 245 -1.78 7.88 -21.67
CA VAL A 245 -1.54 6.52 -21.17
C VAL A 245 -2.79 5.68 -21.37
N THR A 246 -2.60 4.46 -21.86
CA THR A 246 -3.70 3.48 -22.04
C THR A 246 -3.31 2.15 -21.43
N VAL A 247 -4.27 1.51 -20.80
CA VAL A 247 -4.15 0.13 -20.35
C VAL A 247 -4.34 -0.79 -21.56
N ARG A 248 -3.28 -1.45 -22.00
CA ARG A 248 -3.37 -2.40 -23.13
C ARG A 248 -4.08 -3.68 -22.73
N ARG A 249 -3.81 -4.16 -21.51
CA ARG A 249 -4.43 -5.35 -20.93
C ARG A 249 -4.19 -5.44 -19.43
N ILE A 250 -4.98 -6.29 -18.78
CA ILE A 250 -4.74 -6.78 -17.40
C ILE A 250 -4.14 -8.19 -17.51
N GLU A 251 -3.14 -8.48 -16.72
CA GLU A 251 -2.50 -9.80 -16.63
C GLU A 251 -3.41 -10.80 -15.92
N HIS A 252 -3.50 -12.02 -16.46
CA HIS A 252 -4.22 -13.12 -15.84
C HIS A 252 -3.36 -13.75 -14.74
N LYS A 253 -3.85 -13.77 -13.50
CA LYS A 253 -3.09 -14.21 -12.32
C LYS A 253 -3.69 -15.44 -11.67
N MET A 254 -2.88 -16.17 -10.88
CA MET A 254 -3.34 -17.34 -10.09
C MET A 254 -4.22 -16.91 -8.91
N GLY A 255 -4.00 -15.73 -8.32
CA GLY A 255 -4.74 -15.17 -7.20
C GLY A 255 -4.55 -13.66 -7.16
N ILE A 256 -5.08 -13.01 -6.09
CA ILE A 256 -5.06 -11.55 -5.93
C ILE A 256 -5.68 -10.88 -7.18
N LYS A 257 -6.80 -11.42 -7.66
CA LYS A 257 -7.39 -11.02 -8.94
C LYS A 257 -8.16 -9.71 -8.84
N GLY A 258 -8.62 -9.33 -7.65
CA GLY A 258 -9.23 -8.03 -7.41
C GLY A 258 -8.28 -6.85 -7.65
N SER A 259 -6.95 -7.07 -7.53
CA SER A 259 -5.93 -6.08 -7.86
C SER A 259 -5.55 -6.16 -9.33
N PRO A 260 -5.88 -5.16 -10.20
CA PRO A 260 -5.48 -5.17 -11.60
C PRO A 260 -3.97 -5.03 -11.73
N THR A 261 -3.36 -5.93 -12.50
CA THR A 261 -1.94 -5.86 -12.89
C THR A 261 -1.87 -5.56 -14.37
N CYS A 262 -1.43 -4.36 -14.73
CA CYS A 262 -1.62 -3.78 -16.05
C CYS A 262 -0.36 -3.79 -16.90
N GLU A 263 -0.57 -3.85 -18.23
CA GLU A 263 0.40 -3.40 -19.23
C GLU A 263 -0.03 -2.03 -19.72
N LEU A 264 0.85 -1.03 -19.56
CA LEU A 264 0.59 0.38 -19.89
C LEU A 264 1.37 0.81 -21.12
N VAL A 265 0.71 1.55 -22.01
CA VAL A 265 1.35 2.20 -23.16
C VAL A 265 1.33 3.71 -22.92
N TYR A 266 2.52 4.28 -22.83
CA TYR A 266 2.75 5.72 -22.78
C TYR A 266 2.95 6.25 -24.20
N ASN A 267 2.12 7.16 -24.61
CA ASN A 267 2.18 7.81 -25.92
C ASN A 267 2.17 9.32 -25.72
N ASN A 268 3.34 9.92 -25.73
CA ASN A 268 3.55 11.35 -25.53
C ASN A 268 2.88 11.89 -24.25
N ALA A 269 2.82 11.06 -23.20
CA ALA A 269 2.16 11.37 -21.95
C ALA A 269 2.90 12.48 -21.21
N ARG A 270 2.17 13.53 -20.80
CA ARG A 270 2.73 14.64 -20.03
C ARG A 270 3.09 14.16 -18.62
N ALA A 271 4.25 14.57 -18.11
CA ALA A 271 4.67 14.24 -16.76
C ALA A 271 5.54 15.35 -16.15
N GLU A 272 5.65 15.34 -14.83
CA GLU A 272 6.52 16.24 -14.08
C GLU A 272 7.70 15.46 -13.48
N LEU A 273 8.89 16.05 -13.54
CA LEU A 273 10.05 15.50 -12.84
C LEU A 273 9.82 15.57 -11.31
N CYS A 274 9.98 14.44 -10.63
CA CYS A 274 9.98 14.34 -9.16
C CYS A 274 11.43 14.27 -8.65
N GLY A 275 11.81 15.25 -7.86
CA GLY A 275 13.19 15.39 -7.39
C GLY A 275 14.17 15.80 -8.49
N GLU A 276 15.37 15.26 -8.46
CA GLU A 276 16.45 15.59 -9.40
C GLU A 276 16.60 14.52 -10.49
N ARG A 277 17.05 14.96 -11.67
CA ARG A 277 17.38 14.05 -12.78
C ARG A 277 18.48 13.07 -12.34
N ARG A 278 18.47 11.86 -12.94
CA ARG A 278 19.50 10.81 -12.78
C ARG A 278 19.49 10.10 -11.41
N LEU A 279 18.63 10.52 -10.46
CA LEU A 279 18.52 9.90 -9.15
C LEU A 279 17.30 8.96 -9.02
N GLY A 280 16.54 8.76 -10.10
CA GLY A 280 15.30 7.98 -10.10
C GLY A 280 15.47 6.59 -9.52
N LEU A 281 16.40 5.80 -10.07
CA LEU A 281 16.63 4.43 -9.59
C LEU A 281 17.45 4.40 -8.30
N ILE A 282 18.60 5.08 -8.30
CA ILE A 282 19.62 4.91 -7.25
C ILE A 282 19.21 5.53 -5.91
N LYS A 283 18.23 6.43 -5.89
CA LYS A 283 17.75 7.08 -4.68
C LYS A 283 16.25 6.88 -4.49
N TYR A 284 15.42 7.33 -5.42
CA TYR A 284 13.97 7.43 -5.21
C TYR A 284 13.27 6.08 -5.25
N VAL A 285 13.58 5.24 -6.24
CA VAL A 285 13.06 3.86 -6.27
C VAL A 285 13.55 3.05 -5.08
N MET A 286 14.79 3.22 -4.67
CA MET A 286 15.33 2.49 -3.50
C MET A 286 14.61 2.88 -2.21
N ALA A 287 14.31 4.16 -2.00
CA ALA A 287 13.52 4.64 -0.86
C ALA A 287 12.09 4.08 -0.92
N LEU A 288 11.41 4.23 -2.06
CA LEU A 288 10.06 3.69 -2.31
C LEU A 288 9.98 2.19 -2.02
N MET A 289 10.92 1.41 -2.54
CA MET A 289 10.94 -0.05 -2.36
C MET A 289 11.23 -0.48 -0.92
N ASN A 290 11.91 0.34 -0.11
CA ASN A 290 12.12 0.03 1.30
C ASN A 290 10.79 0.09 2.08
N GLY A 291 9.94 1.09 1.85
CA GLY A 291 8.58 1.15 2.39
C GLY A 291 7.71 0.00 1.89
N ALA A 292 7.70 -0.23 0.58
CA ALA A 292 6.92 -1.30 -0.04
C ALA A 292 7.24 -2.70 0.51
N ARG A 293 8.49 -2.98 0.91
CA ARG A 293 8.88 -4.26 1.53
C ARG A 293 8.17 -4.51 2.85
N LEU A 294 7.96 -3.46 3.66
CA LEU A 294 7.19 -3.58 4.90
C LEU A 294 5.70 -3.86 4.61
N GLY A 295 5.12 -3.18 3.62
CA GLY A 295 3.76 -3.45 3.18
C GLY A 295 3.55 -4.90 2.75
N ILE A 296 4.47 -5.45 1.92
CA ILE A 296 4.42 -6.87 1.52
C ILE A 296 4.62 -7.82 2.71
N ALA A 297 5.44 -7.45 3.70
CA ALA A 297 5.57 -8.25 4.93
C ALA A 297 4.26 -8.24 5.75
N ALA A 298 3.59 -7.09 5.86
CA ALA A 298 2.28 -6.98 6.50
C ALA A 298 1.22 -7.82 5.75
N GLN A 299 1.22 -7.76 4.41
CA GLN A 299 0.35 -8.59 3.57
C GLN A 299 0.56 -10.09 3.83
N ALA A 300 1.81 -10.54 3.88
CA ALA A 300 2.12 -11.94 4.17
C ALA A 300 1.64 -12.38 5.56
N VAL A 301 1.75 -11.50 6.57
CA VAL A 301 1.25 -11.75 7.93
C VAL A 301 -0.28 -11.84 7.95
N GLY A 302 -0.98 -10.91 7.30
CA GLY A 302 -2.45 -10.92 7.21
C GLY A 302 -2.98 -12.19 6.53
N ILE A 303 -2.42 -12.57 5.36
CA ILE A 303 -2.75 -13.82 4.67
C ILE A 303 -2.52 -15.04 5.57
N SER A 304 -1.38 -15.06 6.29
CA SER A 304 -1.06 -16.17 7.19
C SER A 304 -2.02 -16.25 8.37
N GLN A 305 -2.49 -15.12 8.89
CA GLN A 305 -3.51 -15.05 9.95
C GLN A 305 -4.84 -15.65 9.45
N ALA A 306 -5.32 -15.23 8.28
CA ALA A 306 -6.55 -15.77 7.70
C ALA A 306 -6.45 -17.29 7.48
N ALA A 307 -5.35 -17.75 6.89
CA ALA A 307 -5.12 -19.19 6.68
C ALA A 307 -5.05 -19.98 8.00
N TYR A 308 -4.45 -19.43 9.04
CA TYR A 308 -4.40 -20.03 10.37
C TYR A 308 -5.80 -20.18 10.98
N GLU A 309 -6.63 -19.16 10.91
CA GLU A 309 -7.99 -19.17 11.45
C GLU A 309 -8.87 -20.23 10.78
N GLU A 310 -8.83 -20.31 9.45
CA GLU A 310 -9.54 -21.32 8.67
C GLU A 310 -9.05 -22.73 9.01
N ALA A 311 -7.73 -22.92 9.12
CA ALA A 311 -7.17 -24.22 9.49
C ALA A 311 -7.61 -24.65 10.89
N VAL A 312 -7.62 -23.75 11.87
CA VAL A 312 -8.09 -24.02 13.24
C VAL A 312 -9.57 -24.33 13.26
N ALA A 313 -10.40 -23.52 12.61
CA ALA A 313 -11.84 -23.70 12.54
C ALA A 313 -12.19 -25.07 11.94
N TYR A 314 -11.58 -25.41 10.81
CA TYR A 314 -11.77 -26.70 10.17
C TYR A 314 -11.30 -27.86 11.06
N ALA A 315 -10.11 -27.78 11.66
CA ALA A 315 -9.55 -28.85 12.50
C ALA A 315 -10.37 -29.11 13.78
N ARG A 316 -11.08 -28.10 14.30
CA ARG A 316 -11.99 -28.22 15.44
C ARG A 316 -13.32 -28.89 15.07
N THR A 317 -13.81 -28.73 13.85
CA THR A 317 -15.12 -29.25 13.41
C THR A 317 -15.00 -30.58 12.72
N ARG A 318 -13.97 -30.82 11.92
CA ARG A 318 -13.74 -32.08 11.22
C ARG A 318 -13.43 -33.22 12.21
N ARG A 319 -14.17 -34.30 12.13
CA ARG A 319 -13.99 -35.47 13.01
C ARG A 319 -13.47 -36.68 12.23
N GLN A 320 -12.52 -37.40 12.84
CA GLN A 320 -12.05 -38.74 12.43
C GLN A 320 -11.75 -39.55 13.69
N PHE A 321 -11.92 -40.88 13.60
CA PHE A 321 -11.72 -41.77 14.74
C PHE A 321 -12.48 -41.34 16.01
N GLY A 322 -13.70 -40.82 15.84
CA GLY A 322 -14.57 -40.40 16.94
C GLY A 322 -14.26 -39.04 17.59
N LYS A 323 -13.23 -38.32 17.18
CA LYS A 323 -12.79 -37.02 17.78
C LYS A 323 -12.46 -35.96 16.72
N PRO A 324 -12.46 -34.67 17.09
CA PRO A 324 -11.97 -33.60 16.22
C PRO A 324 -10.52 -33.88 15.81
N ILE A 325 -10.17 -33.53 14.56
CA ILE A 325 -8.80 -33.79 14.07
C ILE A 325 -7.75 -32.93 14.76
N ILE A 326 -8.10 -31.80 15.36
CA ILE A 326 -7.19 -30.96 16.18
C ILE A 326 -6.61 -31.75 17.38
N GLU A 327 -7.32 -32.81 17.87
CA GLU A 327 -6.84 -33.64 18.95
C GLU A 327 -5.87 -34.75 18.50
N MET A 328 -5.57 -34.81 17.21
CA MET A 328 -4.57 -35.74 16.66
C MET A 328 -3.19 -35.06 16.69
N ALA A 329 -2.20 -35.70 17.28
CA ALA A 329 -0.87 -35.13 17.48
C ALA A 329 -0.24 -34.53 16.22
N PRO A 330 -0.25 -35.16 15.02
CA PRO A 330 0.31 -34.55 13.82
C PRO A 330 -0.43 -33.24 13.38
N VAL A 331 -1.76 -33.20 13.55
CA VAL A 331 -2.56 -32.01 13.20
C VAL A 331 -2.33 -30.90 14.20
N ALA A 332 -2.33 -31.23 15.49
CA ALA A 332 -2.04 -30.27 16.57
C ALA A 332 -0.64 -29.65 16.40
N ASP A 333 0.36 -30.45 16.05
CA ASP A 333 1.74 -29.99 15.82
C ASP A 333 1.83 -29.05 14.61
N MET A 334 1.17 -29.37 13.49
CA MET A 334 1.08 -28.48 12.33
C MET A 334 0.45 -27.12 12.68
N VAL A 335 -0.69 -27.13 13.38
CA VAL A 335 -1.41 -25.91 13.76
C VAL A 335 -0.59 -25.08 14.73
N ALA A 336 0.06 -25.71 15.72
CA ALA A 336 0.98 -25.01 16.65
C ALA A 336 2.19 -24.43 15.91
N GLY A 337 2.74 -25.15 14.95
CA GLY A 337 3.85 -24.69 14.10
C GLY A 337 3.48 -23.49 13.24
N ILE A 338 2.27 -23.45 12.67
CA ILE A 338 1.76 -22.27 11.94
C ILE A 338 1.67 -21.07 12.88
N LYS A 339 1.06 -21.23 14.06
CA LYS A 339 0.91 -20.15 15.04
C LYS A 339 2.27 -19.58 15.48
N ALA A 340 3.22 -20.44 15.81
CA ALA A 340 4.54 -20.02 16.25
C ALA A 340 5.27 -19.21 15.16
N LYS A 341 5.19 -19.63 13.90
CA LYS A 341 5.78 -18.89 12.76
C LYS A 341 5.08 -17.57 12.53
N LEU A 342 3.76 -17.54 12.59
CA LEU A 342 2.96 -16.31 12.44
C LEU A 342 3.32 -15.28 13.51
N ASP A 343 3.38 -15.69 14.79
CA ASP A 343 3.74 -14.80 15.90
C ASP A 343 5.17 -14.27 15.76
N ALA A 344 6.12 -15.11 15.38
CA ALA A 344 7.50 -14.69 15.16
C ALA A 344 7.61 -13.68 13.99
N THR A 345 6.93 -13.95 12.88
CA THR A 345 6.94 -13.06 11.71
C THR A 345 6.29 -11.71 12.04
N ARG A 346 5.16 -11.74 12.75
CA ARG A 346 4.47 -10.53 13.22
C ARG A 346 5.33 -9.70 14.16
N ALA A 347 6.04 -10.34 15.09
CA ALA A 347 6.97 -9.66 16.01
C ALA A 347 8.09 -8.94 15.24
N ILE A 348 8.67 -9.58 14.22
CA ILE A 348 9.73 -8.98 13.38
C ILE A 348 9.16 -7.80 12.59
N LEU A 349 7.98 -7.95 11.97
CA LEU A 349 7.32 -6.88 11.21
C LEU A 349 7.16 -5.62 12.06
N TYR A 350 6.50 -5.73 13.20
CA TYR A 350 6.22 -4.55 14.01
C TYR A 350 7.45 -3.97 14.71
N GLN A 351 8.43 -4.81 15.05
CA GLN A 351 9.70 -4.30 15.55
C GLN A 351 10.45 -3.50 14.48
N THR A 352 10.44 -3.99 13.22
CA THR A 352 11.05 -3.28 12.09
C THR A 352 10.32 -1.96 11.81
N ALA A 353 8.97 -1.98 11.79
CA ALA A 353 8.18 -0.76 11.60
C ALA A 353 8.47 0.31 12.65
N ARG A 354 8.61 -0.08 13.94
CA ARG A 354 9.00 0.85 15.01
C ARG A 354 10.40 1.44 14.82
N TYR A 355 11.35 0.67 14.25
CA TYR A 355 12.68 1.19 13.94
C TYR A 355 12.68 2.15 12.76
N VAL A 356 11.75 2.01 11.83
CA VAL A 356 11.55 3.00 10.74
C VAL A 356 11.00 4.31 11.29
N ASP A 357 10.21 4.26 12.36
CA ASP A 357 9.63 5.45 13.01
C ASP A 357 10.61 6.23 13.91
N ILE A 358 11.79 5.67 14.23
CA ILE A 358 12.78 6.26 15.16
C ILE A 358 14.01 6.80 14.43
#